data_59e23d8b78ada74d4c0d21060e2e7344
#
_entry.id   59e23d8b78ada74d4c0d21060e2e7344
#
_cell.length_a   1.000
_cell.length_b   1.000
_cell.length_c   1.000
_cell.angle_alpha   90.00
_cell.angle_beta   90.00
_cell.angle_gamma   90.00
#
_symmetry.space_group_name_H-M   'P 1'
#
loop_
_entity.id
_entity.type
_entity.pdbx_description
1 polymer ?
#
loop_
_entity_poly.entity_id
_entity_poly.type
_entity_poly.pdbx_seq_one_letter_code
_entity_poly.pdbx_strand_id
1 'polypeptide(L)'
;MKLVFPNIAYKDKAIEYIKEFYEYGSEINGSGSLDRFLKESTYEAWLKKILSDMDIANIPESKVPALTYFYVREEDERIVGMINIRLALNDFLRTEGGHIGYSIRPTERRKHYATEMLAAALKVCDVIGIKEVLVSCDKNNPASAGVIRNCGGILKRESYSETFDEILQMYVINR
;
A
#
# COMPACT_ATOMS: atom_id res chain seq x y z
N MET A 1 -5.77 4.86 -16.22
CA MET A 1 -5.51 4.49 -14.81
C MET A 1 -4.90 5.68 -14.07
N LYS A 2 -5.31 5.97 -12.84
CA LYS A 2 -4.77 7.08 -12.05
C LYS A 2 -4.75 6.77 -10.54
N LEU A 3 -3.80 7.39 -9.82
CA LEU A 3 -3.84 7.47 -8.36
C LEU A 3 -4.83 8.57 -7.97
N VAL A 4 -5.79 8.22 -7.13
CA VAL A 4 -6.84 9.14 -6.64
C VAL A 4 -6.78 9.18 -5.11
N PHE A 5 -6.79 10.38 -4.56
CA PHE A 5 -6.88 10.54 -3.12
C PHE A 5 -8.28 10.09 -2.66
N PRO A 6 -8.40 9.27 -1.60
CA PRO A 6 -9.70 8.84 -1.10
C PRO A 6 -10.60 10.02 -0.72
N ASN A 7 -11.87 9.91 -1.09
CA ASN A 7 -12.90 10.88 -0.74
C ASN A 7 -14.26 10.19 -0.61
N ILE A 8 -15.27 10.93 -0.19
CA ILE A 8 -16.59 10.37 0.11
C ILE A 8 -17.31 9.76 -1.10
N ALA A 9 -17.02 10.25 -2.32
CA ALA A 9 -17.64 9.71 -3.54
C ALA A 9 -17.21 8.27 -3.86
N TYR A 10 -16.08 7.83 -3.33
CA TYR A 10 -15.57 6.46 -3.50
C TYR A 10 -16.00 5.49 -2.39
N LYS A 11 -16.85 5.90 -1.43
CA LYS A 11 -17.23 5.07 -0.28
C LYS A 11 -17.70 3.67 -0.68
N ASP A 12 -18.73 3.58 -1.50
CA ASP A 12 -19.34 2.29 -1.88
C ASP A 12 -18.36 1.42 -2.67
N LYS A 13 -17.60 2.03 -3.58
CA LYS A 13 -16.55 1.34 -4.37
C LYS A 13 -15.41 0.81 -3.50
N ALA A 14 -15.06 1.54 -2.43
CA ALA A 14 -14.02 1.11 -1.49
C ALA A 14 -14.52 -0.02 -0.57
N ILE A 15 -15.77 0.02 -0.14
CA ILE A 15 -16.41 -1.07 0.60
C ILE A 15 -16.48 -2.33 -0.27
N GLU A 16 -16.90 -2.21 -1.52
CA GLU A 16 -16.93 -3.31 -2.50
C GLU A 16 -15.52 -3.91 -2.71
N TYR A 17 -14.49 -3.06 -2.82
CA TYR A 17 -13.10 -3.50 -2.92
C TYR A 17 -12.68 -4.39 -1.74
N ILE A 18 -12.92 -3.95 -0.51
CA ILE A 18 -12.58 -4.72 0.70
C ILE A 18 -13.37 -6.04 0.78
N LYS A 19 -14.66 -6.00 0.42
CA LYS A 19 -15.55 -7.16 0.43
C LYS A 19 -15.05 -8.28 -0.50
N GLU A 20 -14.60 -7.92 -1.70
CA GLU A 20 -14.04 -8.88 -2.65
C GLU A 20 -12.80 -9.59 -2.09
N PHE A 21 -11.93 -8.89 -1.35
CA PHE A 21 -10.79 -9.53 -0.69
C PHE A 21 -11.20 -10.59 0.33
N TYR A 22 -12.26 -10.32 1.11
CA TYR A 22 -12.80 -11.31 2.06
C TYR A 22 -13.42 -12.50 1.35
N GLU A 23 -14.15 -12.28 0.26
CA GLU A 23 -14.74 -13.34 -0.56
C GLU A 23 -13.68 -14.25 -1.18
N TYR A 24 -12.51 -13.72 -1.52
CA TYR A 24 -11.38 -14.48 -2.08
C TYR A 24 -10.39 -14.99 -1.03
N GLY A 25 -10.63 -14.76 0.27
CA GLY A 25 -9.70 -15.13 1.33
C GLY A 25 -8.30 -14.52 1.16
N SER A 26 -8.23 -13.32 0.59
CA SER A 26 -6.99 -12.65 0.23
C SER A 26 -6.60 -11.59 1.26
N GLU A 27 -5.30 -11.46 1.51
CA GLU A 27 -4.76 -10.39 2.35
C GLU A 27 -4.89 -9.02 1.70
N ILE A 28 -5.14 -8.02 2.56
CA ILE A 28 -5.28 -6.62 2.16
C ILE A 28 -4.07 -5.84 2.68
N ASN A 29 -3.30 -5.28 1.74
CA ASN A 29 -2.19 -4.40 2.03
C ASN A 29 -2.39 -3.03 1.38
N GLY A 30 -1.82 -1.96 1.96
CA GLY A 30 -1.88 -0.62 1.37
C GLY A 30 -3.22 0.10 1.49
N SER A 31 -4.17 -0.43 2.26
CA SER A 31 -5.50 0.16 2.46
C SER A 31 -5.54 1.34 3.45
N GLY A 32 -4.42 1.68 4.10
CA GLY A 32 -4.43 2.62 5.23
C GLY A 32 -5.31 2.14 6.40
N SER A 33 -5.44 0.81 6.56
CA SER A 33 -6.28 0.12 7.55
C SER A 33 -7.79 0.26 7.30
N LEU A 34 -8.23 0.51 6.08
CA LEU A 34 -9.66 0.60 5.74
C LEU A 34 -10.43 -0.66 6.14
N ASP A 35 -9.85 -1.84 5.87
CA ASP A 35 -10.41 -3.14 6.22
C ASP A 35 -10.73 -3.28 7.71
N ARG A 36 -9.86 -2.78 8.59
CA ARG A 36 -10.08 -2.74 10.04
C ARG A 36 -11.15 -1.73 10.41
N PHE A 37 -11.09 -0.52 9.85
CA PHE A 37 -12.09 0.52 10.13
C PHE A 37 -13.49 0.11 9.74
N LEU A 38 -13.67 -0.61 8.63
CA LEU A 38 -15.00 -1.09 8.22
C LEU A 38 -15.57 -2.17 9.15
N LYS A 39 -14.74 -2.85 9.95
CA LYS A 39 -15.19 -3.80 10.99
C LYS A 39 -15.57 -3.10 12.29
N GLU A 40 -14.83 -2.07 12.69
CA GLU A 40 -14.88 -1.45 14.01
C GLU A 40 -15.55 -0.06 14.01
N SER A 41 -15.69 0.56 12.84
CA SER A 41 -16.13 1.95 12.69
C SER A 41 -16.77 2.20 11.33
N THR A 42 -16.46 3.34 10.68
CA THR A 42 -17.05 3.76 9.42
C THR A 42 -15.99 4.19 8.40
N TYR A 43 -16.39 4.25 7.13
CA TYR A 43 -15.54 4.79 6.05
C TYR A 43 -15.17 6.27 6.32
N GLU A 44 -16.11 7.07 6.84
CA GLU A 44 -15.89 8.48 7.16
C GLU A 44 -14.84 8.66 8.26
N ALA A 45 -14.87 7.79 9.28
CA ALA A 45 -13.85 7.80 10.34
C ALA A 45 -12.47 7.41 9.80
N TRP A 46 -12.41 6.42 8.91
CA TRP A 46 -11.18 6.08 8.20
C TRP A 46 -10.69 7.25 7.31
N LEU A 47 -11.58 7.89 6.56
CA LEU A 47 -11.23 9.02 5.71
C LEU A 47 -10.64 10.18 6.54
N LYS A 48 -11.25 10.50 7.68
CA LYS A 48 -10.72 11.48 8.62
C LYS A 48 -9.33 11.07 9.14
N LYS A 49 -9.15 9.79 9.46
CA LYS A 49 -7.86 9.27 9.93
C LYS A 49 -6.76 9.41 8.88
N ILE A 50 -6.98 9.00 7.63
CA ILE A 50 -5.94 9.09 6.59
C ILE A 50 -5.59 10.54 6.23
N LEU A 51 -6.53 11.48 6.35
CA LEU A 51 -6.24 12.91 6.22
C LEU A 51 -5.36 13.40 7.37
N SER A 52 -5.64 12.96 8.60
CA SER A 52 -4.82 13.27 9.78
C SER A 52 -3.41 12.66 9.70
N ASP A 53 -3.28 11.45 9.13
CA ASP A 53 -1.98 10.75 8.99
C ASP A 53 -1.00 11.45 8.02
N MET A 54 -1.46 12.45 7.27
CA MET A 54 -0.58 13.23 6.38
C MET A 54 0.29 14.24 7.14
N ASP A 55 -0.12 14.63 8.34
CA ASP A 55 0.58 15.61 9.17
C ASP A 55 1.20 14.94 10.40
N ILE A 56 2.52 15.06 10.52
CA ILE A 56 3.28 14.49 11.63
C ILE A 56 2.82 15.00 13.00
N ALA A 57 2.27 16.23 13.07
CA ALA A 57 1.75 16.79 14.30
C ALA A 57 0.51 16.08 14.83
N ASN A 58 -0.19 15.33 13.99
CA ASN A 58 -1.46 14.68 14.31
C ASN A 58 -1.35 13.17 14.55
N ILE A 59 -0.16 12.59 14.43
CA ILE A 59 0.05 11.14 14.58
C ILE A 59 0.80 10.81 15.88
N PRO A 60 0.54 9.64 16.49
CA PRO A 60 1.33 9.16 17.63
C PRO A 60 2.80 8.99 17.27
N GLU A 61 3.69 9.17 18.24
CA GLU A 61 5.14 9.06 18.09
C GLU A 61 5.59 7.68 17.54
N SER A 62 4.81 6.62 17.80
CA SER A 62 5.06 5.27 17.30
C SER A 62 4.71 5.06 15.82
N LYS A 63 4.04 6.03 15.19
CA LYS A 63 3.62 5.97 13.78
C LYS A 63 4.43 6.96 12.94
N VAL A 64 4.27 6.85 11.63
CA VAL A 64 4.88 7.76 10.65
C VAL A 64 3.80 8.36 9.76
N PRO A 65 4.01 9.57 9.22
CA PRO A 65 3.09 10.16 8.26
C PRO A 65 3.02 9.30 7.00
N ALA A 66 1.83 9.24 6.40
CA ALA A 66 1.58 8.39 5.24
C ALA A 66 0.51 8.96 4.31
N LEU A 67 0.64 8.64 3.02
CA LEU A 67 -0.34 8.93 1.99
C LEU A 67 -1.01 7.62 1.56
N THR A 68 -2.33 7.62 1.48
CA THR A 68 -3.10 6.48 0.94
C THR A 68 -3.77 6.89 -0.36
N TYR A 69 -3.65 6.06 -1.39
CA TYR A 69 -4.29 6.28 -2.68
C TYR A 69 -5.09 5.06 -3.12
N PHE A 70 -6.19 5.32 -3.83
CA PHE A 70 -6.84 4.36 -4.70
C PHE A 70 -6.18 4.38 -6.08
N TYR A 71 -6.00 3.22 -6.68
CA TYR A 71 -5.65 3.10 -8.09
C TYR A 71 -6.92 2.80 -8.88
N VAL A 72 -7.32 3.77 -9.68
CA VAL A 72 -8.68 3.82 -10.26
C VAL A 72 -8.59 3.67 -11.78
N ARG A 73 -9.43 2.79 -12.32
CA ARG A 73 -9.68 2.71 -13.76
C ARG A 73 -10.64 3.82 -14.17
N GLU A 74 -10.23 4.65 -15.13
CA GLU A 74 -10.93 5.89 -15.46
C GLU A 74 -12.24 5.67 -16.21
N GLU A 75 -12.34 4.56 -16.96
CA GLU A 75 -13.51 4.22 -17.79
C GLU A 75 -14.79 3.96 -16.96
N ASP A 76 -14.66 3.31 -15.81
CA ASP A 76 -15.77 2.93 -14.93
C ASP A 76 -15.58 3.40 -13.48
N GLU A 77 -14.49 4.14 -13.23
CA GLU A 77 -14.09 4.61 -11.90
C GLU A 77 -13.94 3.47 -10.87
N ARG A 78 -13.65 2.24 -11.34
CA ARG A 78 -13.45 1.09 -10.47
C ARG A 78 -12.11 1.20 -9.74
N ILE A 79 -12.13 0.98 -8.42
CA ILE A 79 -10.90 0.82 -7.64
C ILE A 79 -10.32 -0.57 -7.95
N VAL A 80 -9.17 -0.60 -8.62
CA VAL A 80 -8.45 -1.83 -8.98
C VAL A 80 -7.32 -2.14 -8.01
N GLY A 81 -6.84 -1.15 -7.25
CA GLY A 81 -5.80 -1.31 -6.24
C GLY A 81 -5.85 -0.23 -5.18
N MET A 82 -5.19 -0.51 -4.06
CA MET A 82 -4.89 0.46 -3.01
C MET A 82 -3.41 0.45 -2.69
N ILE A 83 -2.84 1.62 -2.40
CA ILE A 83 -1.44 1.79 -2.08
C ILE A 83 -1.27 2.84 -0.98
N ASN A 84 -0.41 2.52 -0.01
CA ASN A 84 -0.04 3.41 1.09
C ASN A 84 1.46 3.70 1.01
N ILE A 85 1.84 4.97 1.07
CA ILE A 85 3.21 5.47 1.01
C ILE A 85 3.54 6.12 2.35
N ARG A 86 4.46 5.55 3.09
CA ARG A 86 4.97 6.04 4.37
C ARG A 86 6.08 7.05 4.10
N LEU A 87 5.94 8.26 4.64
CA LEU A 87 6.83 9.40 4.34
C LEU A 87 8.12 9.35 5.18
N ALA A 88 8.14 8.52 6.22
CA ALA A 88 9.29 8.24 7.07
C ALA A 88 9.29 6.78 7.47
N LEU A 89 10.37 6.30 8.08
CA LEU A 89 10.48 4.94 8.59
C LEU A 89 10.88 4.95 10.06
N ASN A 90 10.10 4.27 10.89
CA ASN A 90 10.51 3.84 12.21
C ASN A 90 11.29 2.50 12.11
N ASP A 91 11.74 1.95 13.23
CA ASP A 91 12.56 0.73 13.24
C ASP A 91 11.84 -0.47 12.63
N PHE A 92 10.55 -0.67 12.95
CA PHE A 92 9.73 -1.73 12.35
C PHE A 92 9.64 -1.58 10.82
N LEU A 93 9.38 -0.38 10.33
CA LEU A 93 9.28 -0.14 8.89
C LEU A 93 10.63 -0.29 8.18
N ARG A 94 11.74 0.07 8.84
CA ARG A 94 13.09 -0.16 8.30
C ARG A 94 13.43 -1.64 8.19
N THR A 95 12.91 -2.45 9.12
CA THR A 95 13.21 -3.87 9.18
C THR A 95 12.20 -4.74 8.45
N GLU A 96 10.91 -4.43 8.47
CA GLU A 96 9.87 -5.33 7.99
C GLU A 96 8.88 -4.67 7.03
N GLY A 97 8.40 -3.44 7.31
CA GLY A 97 7.28 -2.86 6.59
C GLY A 97 7.62 -2.08 5.31
N GLY A 98 8.81 -1.46 5.23
CA GLY A 98 9.20 -0.57 4.13
C GLY A 98 8.36 0.70 4.00
N HIS A 99 8.61 1.46 2.92
CA HIS A 99 7.86 2.69 2.59
C HIS A 99 6.49 2.40 1.95
N ILE A 100 6.34 1.30 1.23
CA ILE A 100 5.15 1.06 0.39
C ILE A 100 4.51 -0.27 0.73
N GLY A 101 3.21 -0.23 1.06
CA GLY A 101 2.33 -1.38 1.08
C GLY A 101 1.26 -1.23 0.00
N TYR A 102 0.89 -2.30 -0.67
CA TYR A 102 -0.10 -2.27 -1.75
C TYR A 102 -0.84 -3.59 -1.92
N SER A 103 -2.01 -3.50 -2.55
CA SER A 103 -2.76 -4.67 -3.00
C SER A 103 -3.54 -4.38 -4.28
N ILE A 104 -3.78 -5.42 -5.07
CA ILE A 104 -4.63 -5.38 -6.27
C ILE A 104 -5.85 -6.26 -6.02
N ARG A 105 -7.01 -5.72 -6.37
CA ARG A 105 -8.31 -6.42 -6.36
C ARG A 105 -8.17 -7.82 -6.98
N PRO A 106 -8.64 -8.89 -6.33
CA PRO A 106 -8.45 -10.26 -6.80
C PRO A 106 -8.81 -10.48 -8.27
N THR A 107 -9.96 -10.00 -8.72
CA THR A 107 -10.44 -10.14 -10.12
C THR A 107 -9.68 -9.27 -11.13
N GLU A 108 -8.86 -8.33 -10.66
CA GLU A 108 -8.06 -7.44 -11.51
C GLU A 108 -6.56 -7.80 -11.54
N ARG A 109 -6.17 -8.91 -10.94
CA ARG A 109 -4.78 -9.42 -10.95
C ARG A 109 -4.38 -9.91 -12.35
N ARG A 110 -3.06 -10.06 -12.57
CA ARG A 110 -2.46 -10.55 -13.83
C ARG A 110 -2.69 -9.64 -15.04
N LYS A 111 -2.97 -8.35 -14.80
CA LYS A 111 -3.16 -7.31 -15.82
C LYS A 111 -2.10 -6.20 -15.73
N HIS A 112 -0.98 -6.45 -15.08
CA HIS A 112 0.15 -5.51 -14.85
C HIS A 112 -0.19 -4.29 -13.97
N TYR A 113 -1.40 -4.15 -13.45
CA TYR A 113 -1.83 -3.00 -12.66
C TYR A 113 -0.98 -2.76 -11.41
N ALA A 114 -0.45 -3.82 -10.77
CA ALA A 114 0.44 -3.67 -9.61
C ALA A 114 1.74 -2.94 -9.98
N THR A 115 2.35 -3.30 -11.12
CA THR A 115 3.60 -2.66 -11.62
C THR A 115 3.34 -1.20 -11.97
N GLU A 116 2.25 -0.92 -12.69
CA GLU A 116 1.87 0.46 -13.05
C GLU A 116 1.56 1.31 -11.81
N MET A 117 0.83 0.75 -10.84
CA MET A 117 0.49 1.43 -9.59
C MET A 117 1.75 1.74 -8.76
N LEU A 118 2.67 0.75 -8.63
CA LEU A 118 3.93 0.96 -7.93
C LEU A 118 4.78 2.02 -8.63
N ALA A 119 4.88 1.96 -9.97
CA ALA A 119 5.61 2.97 -10.75
C ALA A 119 5.01 4.38 -10.58
N ALA A 120 3.68 4.50 -10.50
CA ALA A 120 3.02 5.78 -10.21
C ALA A 120 3.31 6.28 -8.78
N ALA A 121 3.32 5.39 -7.79
CA ALA A 121 3.67 5.72 -6.41
C ALA A 121 5.13 6.16 -6.26
N LEU A 122 6.05 5.57 -7.03
CA LEU A 122 7.46 5.97 -7.05
C LEU A 122 7.64 7.41 -7.56
N LYS A 123 6.81 7.88 -8.50
CA LYS A 123 6.81 9.30 -8.89
C LYS A 123 6.37 10.23 -7.75
N VAL A 124 5.45 9.78 -6.90
CA VAL A 124 5.10 10.50 -5.68
C VAL A 124 6.30 10.54 -4.73
N CYS A 125 7.02 9.42 -4.56
CA CYS A 125 8.25 9.38 -3.77
C CYS A 125 9.32 10.37 -4.29
N ASP A 126 9.47 10.51 -5.61
CA ASP A 126 10.37 11.48 -6.22
C ASP A 126 10.03 12.92 -5.82
N VAL A 127 8.73 13.29 -5.90
CA VAL A 127 8.24 14.62 -5.55
C VAL A 127 8.50 14.98 -4.08
N ILE A 128 8.32 14.01 -3.17
CA ILE A 128 8.56 14.20 -1.74
C ILE A 128 10.02 13.98 -1.32
N GLY A 129 10.90 13.61 -2.25
CA GLY A 129 12.35 13.51 -2.03
C GLY A 129 12.83 12.21 -1.37
N ILE A 130 12.07 11.13 -1.38
CA ILE A 130 12.52 9.82 -0.92
C ILE A 130 13.44 9.20 -1.97
N LYS A 131 14.74 9.12 -1.70
CA LYS A 131 15.77 8.65 -2.64
C LYS A 131 15.94 7.14 -2.66
N GLU A 132 15.73 6.47 -1.53
CA GLU A 132 15.79 5.03 -1.39
C GLU A 132 14.44 4.51 -0.88
N VAL A 133 13.64 3.96 -1.78
CA VAL A 133 12.32 3.42 -1.43
C VAL A 133 12.48 1.95 -1.05
N LEU A 134 12.22 1.63 0.23
CA LEU A 134 12.19 0.25 0.73
C LEU A 134 10.81 -0.34 0.50
N VAL A 135 10.76 -1.55 -0.06
CA VAL A 135 9.51 -2.32 -0.24
C VAL A 135 9.76 -3.76 0.19
N SER A 136 8.91 -4.28 1.06
CA SER A 136 8.99 -5.68 1.51
C SER A 136 7.88 -6.53 0.92
N CYS A 137 8.16 -7.83 0.81
CA CYS A 137 7.14 -8.84 0.53
C CYS A 137 7.53 -10.18 1.16
N ASP A 138 6.55 -11.04 1.40
CA ASP A 138 6.80 -12.43 1.74
C ASP A 138 7.60 -13.12 0.62
N LYS A 139 8.59 -13.92 0.98
CA LYS A 139 9.40 -14.74 0.06
C LYS A 139 8.53 -15.70 -0.76
N ASN A 140 7.43 -16.17 -0.19
CA ASN A 140 6.45 -17.03 -0.84
C ASN A 140 5.46 -16.26 -1.75
N ASN A 141 5.64 -14.93 -1.91
CA ASN A 141 4.87 -14.10 -2.82
C ASN A 141 5.69 -13.66 -4.05
N PRO A 142 5.98 -14.58 -5.00
CA PRO A 142 6.78 -14.27 -6.18
C PRO A 142 6.11 -13.22 -7.07
N ALA A 143 4.79 -13.04 -6.97
CA ALA A 143 4.07 -12.01 -7.72
C ALA A 143 4.47 -10.61 -7.24
N SER A 144 4.49 -10.37 -5.91
CA SER A 144 4.94 -9.10 -5.35
C SER A 144 6.43 -8.87 -5.63
N ALA A 145 7.28 -9.87 -5.43
CA ALA A 145 8.71 -9.79 -5.74
C ALA A 145 8.94 -9.43 -7.23
N GLY A 146 8.16 -10.00 -8.15
CA GLY A 146 8.19 -9.68 -9.58
C GLY A 146 7.82 -8.22 -9.87
N VAL A 147 6.74 -7.72 -9.25
CA VAL A 147 6.31 -6.31 -9.36
C VAL A 147 7.42 -5.37 -8.91
N ILE A 148 8.02 -5.65 -7.74
CA ILE A 148 9.07 -4.80 -7.16
C ILE A 148 10.30 -4.78 -8.07
N ARG A 149 10.76 -5.95 -8.56
CA ARG A 149 11.89 -6.04 -9.51
C ARG A 149 11.61 -5.33 -10.82
N ASN A 150 10.40 -5.44 -11.37
CA ASN A 150 10.01 -4.74 -12.59
C ASN A 150 10.04 -3.20 -12.43
N CYS A 151 9.93 -2.71 -11.19
CA CYS A 151 10.08 -1.29 -10.85
C CYS A 151 11.52 -0.91 -10.44
N GLY A 152 12.50 -1.75 -10.70
CA GLY A 152 13.92 -1.47 -10.41
C GLY A 152 14.36 -1.89 -8.99
N GLY A 153 13.57 -2.70 -8.31
CA GLY A 153 13.89 -3.20 -6.97
C GLY A 153 15.04 -4.19 -6.95
N ILE A 154 16.02 -3.93 -6.12
CA ILE A 154 17.18 -4.81 -5.86
C ILE A 154 16.98 -5.42 -4.47
N LEU A 155 17.07 -6.74 -4.39
CA LEU A 155 16.98 -7.46 -3.11
C LEU A 155 18.14 -7.05 -2.20
N LYS A 156 17.82 -6.49 -1.04
CA LYS A 156 18.79 -6.02 -0.04
C LYS A 156 19.07 -7.07 1.03
N ARG A 157 18.03 -7.79 1.46
CA ARG A 157 18.14 -8.86 2.46
C ARG A 157 16.90 -9.74 2.47
N GLU A 158 17.09 -10.93 3.07
CA GLU A 158 16.02 -11.79 3.56
C GLU A 158 16.15 -11.93 5.07
N SER A 159 15.04 -11.93 5.79
CA SER A 159 15.01 -12.11 7.25
C SER A 159 13.71 -12.76 7.67
N TYR A 160 13.77 -13.64 8.68
CA TYR A 160 12.57 -14.16 9.31
C TYR A 160 11.91 -13.05 10.14
N SER A 161 10.60 -12.91 10.01
CA SER A 161 9.77 -12.01 10.78
C SER A 161 8.96 -12.80 11.81
N GLU A 162 9.20 -12.54 13.09
CA GLU A 162 8.36 -13.10 14.17
C GLU A 162 6.94 -12.49 14.15
N THR A 163 6.81 -11.26 13.65
CA THR A 163 5.53 -10.55 13.56
C THR A 163 4.56 -11.21 12.58
N PHE A 164 5.08 -11.71 11.44
CA PHE A 164 4.28 -12.28 10.36
C PHE A 164 4.42 -13.80 10.25
N ASP A 165 5.37 -14.42 11.00
CA ASP A 165 5.72 -15.84 10.94
C ASP A 165 6.11 -16.27 9.50
N GLU A 166 6.91 -15.43 8.83
CA GLU A 166 7.32 -15.65 7.43
C GLU A 166 8.72 -15.10 7.14
N ILE A 167 9.33 -15.51 6.02
CA ILE A 167 10.58 -14.92 5.53
C ILE A 167 10.24 -13.73 4.66
N LEU A 168 10.64 -12.55 5.11
CA LEU A 168 10.49 -11.30 4.35
C LEU A 168 11.69 -11.05 3.45
N GLN A 169 11.42 -10.63 2.23
CA GLN A 169 12.38 -10.07 1.28
C GLN A 169 12.26 -8.55 1.30
N MET A 170 13.33 -7.85 1.67
CA MET A 170 13.41 -6.39 1.62
C MET A 170 14.15 -5.95 0.36
N TYR A 171 13.49 -5.17 -0.46
CA TYR A 171 14.04 -4.59 -1.69
C TYR A 171 14.29 -3.09 -1.49
N VAL A 172 15.29 -2.57 -2.19
CA VAL A 172 15.54 -1.13 -2.35
C VAL A 172 15.32 -0.73 -3.80
N ILE A 173 14.58 0.35 -4.01
CA ILE A 173 14.40 1.01 -5.30
C ILE A 173 15.06 2.38 -5.20
N ASN A 174 16.15 2.60 -5.92
CA ASN A 174 16.83 3.89 -5.98
C ASN A 174 16.11 4.85 -6.94
N ARG A 175 16.00 6.13 -6.51
CA ARG A 175 15.27 7.18 -7.23
C ARG A 175 16.21 8.30 -7.67
#